data_682a24620633f3c3825225b3895945eb
#
_entry.id   682a24620633f3c3825225b3895945eb
#
_cell.length_a   1.000
_cell.length_b   1.000
_cell.length_c   1.000
_cell.angle_alpha   90.00
_cell.angle_beta   90.00
_cell.angle_gamma   90.00
#
_symmetry.space_group_name_H-M   'P 1'
#
loop_
_entity.id
_entity.type
_entity.pdbx_description
1 polymer ?
#
loop_
_entity_poly.entity_id
_entity_poly.type
_entity_poly.pdbx_seq_one_letter_code
_entity_poly.pdbx_strand_id
1 'polypeptide(L)'
;MGGQVPLLIQTPNGRDEAGTSRDCFLLNPSLKTPAQMQMFRFLGVLMGIAIRTGSPLSLNLAEPMWKLLARACLTPADITEVDRDYVPGLLCIRDMEGDAKAFAAMDMTFSTPSAGGQEIHLSNRYAQKKVQVVYILFHQVSPSHIGE
;
A
#
# COMPACT_ATOMS: atom_id res chain seq x y z
N MET A 1 -15.52 -17.20 -18.04
CA MET A 1 -16.34 -16.09 -17.48
C MET A 1 -15.36 -15.10 -16.84
N GLY A 2 -15.10 -13.97 -17.49
CA GLY A 2 -14.24 -12.94 -16.94
C GLY A 2 -14.98 -12.18 -15.82
N GLY A 3 -14.73 -12.54 -14.56
CA GLY A 3 -15.25 -11.79 -13.44
C GLY A 3 -14.80 -10.33 -13.55
N GLN A 4 -15.72 -9.39 -13.41
CA GLN A 4 -15.40 -7.96 -13.37
C GLN A 4 -14.54 -7.72 -12.13
N VAL A 5 -13.30 -7.32 -12.33
CA VAL A 5 -12.40 -6.97 -11.23
C VAL A 5 -12.77 -5.56 -10.76
N PRO A 6 -13.09 -5.36 -9.47
CA PRO A 6 -13.58 -4.07 -8.98
C PRO A 6 -12.51 -2.99 -9.10
N LEU A 7 -12.93 -1.77 -9.44
CA LEU A 7 -12.07 -0.59 -9.55
C LEU A 7 -11.53 -0.14 -8.18
N LEU A 8 -12.35 -0.28 -7.17
CA LEU A 8 -12.04 0.02 -5.77
C LEU A 8 -12.06 -1.27 -4.96
N ILE A 9 -11.12 -1.41 -4.04
CA ILE A 9 -11.02 -2.54 -3.11
C ILE A 9 -11.11 -2.02 -1.67
N GLN A 10 -11.64 -2.83 -0.76
CA GLN A 10 -11.64 -2.50 0.66
C GLN A 10 -10.20 -2.35 1.18
N THR A 11 -10.04 -1.51 2.21
CA THR A 11 -8.80 -1.44 2.98
C THR A 11 -8.49 -2.80 3.62
N PRO A 12 -7.24 -3.13 3.95
CA PRO A 12 -6.90 -4.28 4.79
C PRO A 12 -7.71 -4.30 6.08
N ASN A 13 -7.79 -3.18 6.78
CA ASN A 13 -8.61 -3.04 7.98
C ASN A 13 -10.10 -3.37 7.75
N GLY A 14 -10.63 -3.02 6.59
CA GLY A 14 -12.01 -3.35 6.20
C GLY A 14 -12.22 -4.84 5.96
N ARG A 15 -11.26 -5.51 5.30
CA ARG A 15 -11.31 -6.96 5.07
C ARG A 15 -11.20 -7.76 6.37
N ASP A 16 -10.35 -7.29 7.28
CA ASP A 16 -10.03 -7.97 8.53
C ASP A 16 -10.97 -7.55 9.67
N GLU A 17 -11.95 -6.68 9.36
CA GLU A 17 -12.92 -6.11 10.30
C GLU A 17 -12.27 -5.46 11.55
N ALA A 18 -11.07 -4.89 11.39
CA ALA A 18 -10.23 -4.43 12.47
C ALA A 18 -9.64 -3.04 12.19
N GLY A 19 -9.34 -2.27 13.24
CA GLY A 19 -8.76 -0.93 13.10
C GLY A 19 -9.74 0.13 12.64
N THR A 20 -9.20 1.19 12.04
CA THR A 20 -9.92 2.36 11.49
C THR A 20 -10.16 2.21 9.98
N SER A 21 -10.89 3.16 9.36
CA SER A 21 -11.13 3.24 7.91
C SER A 21 -11.65 1.94 7.26
N ARG A 22 -12.45 1.17 8.01
CA ARG A 22 -13.00 -0.14 7.56
C ARG A 22 -14.00 0.01 6.41
N ASP A 23 -14.72 1.13 6.36
CA ASP A 23 -15.72 1.43 5.33
C ASP A 23 -15.12 2.20 4.15
N CYS A 24 -13.79 2.37 4.15
CA CYS A 24 -13.07 3.09 3.11
C CYS A 24 -12.53 2.15 2.04
N PHE A 25 -12.22 2.74 0.88
CA PHE A 25 -11.74 2.03 -0.29
C PHE A 25 -10.38 2.57 -0.75
N LEU A 26 -9.62 1.67 -1.36
CA LEU A 26 -8.38 1.96 -2.07
C LEU A 26 -8.59 1.72 -3.57
N LEU A 27 -7.79 2.37 -4.41
CA LEU A 27 -7.72 2.03 -5.83
C LEU A 27 -7.10 0.64 -5.99
N ASN A 28 -7.68 -0.18 -6.87
CA ASN A 28 -7.18 -1.54 -7.08
C ASN A 28 -5.89 -1.54 -7.91
N PRO A 29 -4.72 -1.84 -7.34
CA PRO A 29 -3.44 -1.82 -8.04
C PRO A 29 -3.25 -2.97 -9.02
N SER A 30 -4.12 -3.98 -8.99
CA SER A 30 -4.08 -5.12 -9.91
C SER A 30 -4.60 -4.79 -11.31
N LEU A 31 -5.26 -3.64 -11.47
CA LEU A 31 -5.81 -3.19 -12.74
C LEU A 31 -4.70 -2.53 -13.58
N LYS A 32 -4.26 -3.21 -14.64
CA LYS A 32 -3.12 -2.77 -15.48
C LYS A 32 -3.43 -2.72 -16.98
N THR A 33 -4.58 -3.23 -17.40
CA THR A 33 -4.93 -3.24 -18.83
C THR A 33 -5.33 -1.82 -19.30
N PRO A 34 -5.15 -1.50 -20.59
CA PRO A 34 -5.56 -0.20 -21.13
C PRO A 34 -7.02 0.13 -20.86
N ALA A 35 -7.92 -0.83 -20.96
CA ALA A 35 -9.35 -0.65 -20.68
C ALA A 35 -9.59 -0.29 -19.20
N GLN A 36 -8.90 -0.96 -18.27
CA GLN A 36 -8.97 -0.68 -16.85
C GLN A 36 -8.40 0.71 -16.51
N MET A 37 -7.32 1.13 -17.19
CA MET A 37 -6.79 2.48 -17.04
C MET A 37 -7.80 3.55 -17.51
N GLN A 38 -8.57 3.27 -18.56
CA GLN A 38 -9.66 4.18 -18.99
C GLN A 38 -10.77 4.30 -17.93
N MET A 39 -11.02 3.24 -17.16
CA MET A 39 -11.99 3.33 -16.05
C MET A 39 -11.49 4.27 -14.93
N PHE A 40 -10.21 4.22 -14.57
CA PHE A 40 -9.63 5.20 -13.63
C PHE A 40 -9.68 6.63 -14.17
N ARG A 41 -9.40 6.80 -15.47
CA ARG A 41 -9.53 8.11 -16.12
C ARG A 41 -10.96 8.63 -16.07
N PHE A 42 -11.94 7.76 -16.32
CA PHE A 42 -13.36 8.11 -16.22
C PHE A 42 -13.73 8.52 -14.79
N LEU A 43 -13.25 7.77 -13.78
CA LEU A 43 -13.44 8.13 -12.37
C LEU A 43 -12.89 9.54 -12.08
N GLY A 44 -11.68 9.85 -12.57
CA GLY A 44 -11.10 11.19 -12.43
C GLY A 44 -11.93 12.29 -13.10
N VAL A 45 -12.53 12.02 -14.27
CA VAL A 45 -13.45 12.94 -14.93
C VAL A 45 -14.70 13.18 -14.09
N LEU A 46 -15.29 12.13 -13.52
CA LEU A 46 -16.45 12.25 -12.62
C LEU A 46 -16.12 13.10 -11.38
N MET A 47 -14.94 12.89 -10.77
CA MET A 47 -14.48 13.73 -9.66
C MET A 47 -14.35 15.20 -10.07
N GLY A 48 -13.78 15.46 -11.26
CA GLY A 48 -13.66 16.82 -11.81
C GLY A 48 -15.03 17.47 -12.08
N ILE A 49 -16.00 16.72 -12.58
CA ILE A 49 -17.39 17.18 -12.76
C ILE A 49 -18.01 17.53 -11.41
N ALA A 50 -17.87 16.64 -10.42
CA ALA A 50 -18.42 16.84 -9.08
C ALA A 50 -17.89 18.15 -8.44
N ILE A 51 -16.58 18.40 -8.54
CA ILE A 51 -15.97 19.65 -8.07
C ILE A 51 -16.53 20.86 -8.79
N ARG A 52 -16.65 20.81 -10.12
CA ARG A 52 -17.12 21.96 -10.92
C ARG A 52 -18.60 22.27 -10.73
N THR A 53 -19.41 21.27 -10.49
CA THR A 53 -20.86 21.41 -10.31
C THR A 53 -21.27 21.62 -8.86
N GLY A 54 -20.36 21.43 -7.91
CA GLY A 54 -20.68 21.40 -6.48
C GLY A 54 -21.53 20.21 -6.07
N SER A 55 -21.66 19.19 -6.93
CA SER A 55 -22.44 17.98 -6.64
C SER A 55 -21.56 16.97 -5.90
N PRO A 56 -21.92 16.54 -4.67
CA PRO A 56 -21.10 15.60 -3.92
C PRO A 56 -21.03 14.23 -4.61
N LEU A 57 -19.84 13.66 -4.63
CA LEU A 57 -19.57 12.30 -5.10
C LEU A 57 -19.01 11.48 -3.94
N SER A 58 -19.85 10.59 -3.38
CA SER A 58 -19.46 9.73 -2.26
C SER A 58 -18.64 8.55 -2.78
N LEU A 59 -17.32 8.62 -2.64
CA LEU A 59 -16.41 7.54 -3.04
C LEU A 59 -15.87 6.75 -1.85
N ASN A 60 -15.97 7.27 -0.64
CA ASN A 60 -15.41 6.70 0.58
C ASN A 60 -13.95 6.24 0.41
N LEU A 61 -13.15 7.01 -0.34
CA LEU A 61 -11.73 6.73 -0.49
C LEU A 61 -11.02 6.98 0.83
N ALA A 62 -10.10 6.08 1.19
CA ALA A 62 -9.27 6.24 2.36
C ALA A 62 -8.37 7.48 2.25
N GLU A 63 -8.03 8.10 3.38
CA GLU A 63 -7.26 9.33 3.42
C GLU A 63 -5.93 9.27 2.65
N PRO A 64 -5.15 8.18 2.69
CA PRO A 64 -3.96 8.05 1.85
C PRO A 64 -4.22 8.25 0.35
N MET A 65 -5.39 7.86 -0.15
CA MET A 65 -5.75 8.08 -1.57
C MET A 65 -5.94 9.57 -1.88
N TRP A 66 -6.60 10.30 -0.98
CA TRP A 66 -6.77 11.75 -1.12
C TRP A 66 -5.43 12.48 -1.05
N LYS A 67 -4.54 12.07 -0.14
CA LYS A 67 -3.17 12.62 -0.06
C LYS A 67 -2.39 12.40 -1.34
N LEU A 68 -2.43 11.18 -1.91
CA LEU A 68 -1.77 10.89 -3.18
C LEU A 68 -2.34 11.72 -4.33
N LEU A 69 -3.66 11.89 -4.42
CA LEU A 69 -4.30 12.74 -5.44
C LEU A 69 -3.88 14.21 -5.28
N ALA A 70 -3.73 14.68 -4.06
CA ALA A 70 -3.24 16.02 -3.73
C ALA A 70 -1.71 16.17 -3.85
N ARG A 71 -0.99 15.12 -4.22
CA ARG A 71 0.49 15.06 -4.23
C ARG A 71 1.12 15.38 -2.87
N ALA A 72 0.43 15.08 -1.80
CA ALA A 72 0.96 15.16 -0.45
C ALA A 72 1.80 13.93 -0.11
N CYS A 73 2.79 14.08 0.77
CA CYS A 73 3.59 12.97 1.25
C CYS A 73 2.77 12.06 2.17
N LEU A 74 2.98 10.75 2.02
CA LEU A 74 2.46 9.76 2.95
C LEU A 74 3.42 9.57 4.12
N THR A 75 2.85 9.29 5.29
CA THR A 75 3.56 8.96 6.52
C THR A 75 3.24 7.53 6.95
N PRO A 76 4.03 6.92 7.86
CA PRO A 76 3.68 5.62 8.44
C PRO A 76 2.30 5.60 9.11
N ALA A 77 1.86 6.72 9.70
CA ALA A 77 0.52 6.85 10.29
C ALA A 77 -0.60 6.65 9.26
N ASP A 78 -0.43 7.18 8.05
CA ASP A 78 -1.39 7.03 6.95
C ASP A 78 -1.54 5.57 6.52
N ILE A 79 -0.44 4.80 6.58
CA ILE A 79 -0.48 3.35 6.28
C ILE A 79 -1.20 2.61 7.42
N THR A 80 -0.89 2.92 8.68
CA THR A 80 -1.54 2.30 9.84
C THR A 80 -3.04 2.55 9.87
N GLU A 81 -3.50 3.67 9.30
CA GLU A 81 -4.93 3.99 9.21
C GLU A 81 -5.70 3.02 8.31
N VAL A 82 -5.06 2.48 7.28
CA VAL A 82 -5.68 1.54 6.33
C VAL A 82 -5.27 0.09 6.56
N ASP A 83 -4.10 -0.12 7.19
CA ASP A 83 -3.53 -1.43 7.52
C ASP A 83 -2.82 -1.33 8.89
N ARG A 84 -3.54 -1.67 9.94
CA ARG A 84 -3.07 -1.50 11.32
C ARG A 84 -1.88 -2.40 11.68
N ASP A 85 -1.73 -3.52 10.99
CA ASP A 85 -0.74 -4.54 11.34
C ASP A 85 0.55 -4.42 10.51
N TYR A 86 0.50 -3.72 9.37
CA TYR A 86 1.63 -3.59 8.45
C TYR A 86 2.83 -2.86 9.08
N VAL A 87 2.61 -1.65 9.61
CA VAL A 87 3.70 -0.86 10.21
C VAL A 87 4.23 -1.50 11.50
N PRO A 88 3.40 -1.96 12.45
CA PRO A 88 3.87 -2.71 13.62
C PRO A 88 4.65 -3.97 13.24
N GLY A 89 4.23 -4.70 12.20
CA GLY A 89 4.97 -5.86 11.68
C GLY A 89 6.37 -5.50 11.20
N LEU A 90 6.51 -4.41 10.43
CA LEU A 90 7.82 -3.91 10.02
C LEU A 90 8.69 -3.45 11.20
N LEU A 91 8.10 -2.78 12.18
CA LEU A 91 8.81 -2.36 13.39
C LEU A 91 9.30 -3.55 14.20
N CYS A 92 8.48 -4.60 14.34
CA CYS A 92 8.89 -5.85 14.99
C CYS A 92 10.12 -6.46 14.31
N ILE A 93 10.15 -6.50 12.98
CA ILE A 93 11.30 -6.99 12.22
C ILE A 93 12.54 -6.10 12.45
N ARG A 94 12.36 -4.77 12.45
CA ARG A 94 13.45 -3.82 12.73
C ARG A 94 14.04 -4.03 14.12
N ASP A 95 13.18 -4.19 15.11
CA ASP A 95 13.59 -4.28 16.53
C ASP A 95 14.24 -5.62 16.88
N MET A 96 14.20 -6.61 15.96
CA MET A 96 14.99 -7.85 16.02
C MET A 96 16.47 -7.66 15.63
N GLU A 97 16.90 -6.42 15.36
CA GLU A 97 18.30 -6.11 15.06
C GLU A 97 19.21 -6.55 16.23
N GLY A 98 20.15 -7.46 15.92
CA GLY A 98 21.03 -8.06 16.94
C GLY A 98 20.72 -9.53 17.27
N ASP A 99 19.51 -10.02 16.98
CA ASP A 99 19.19 -11.45 17.12
C ASP A 99 19.13 -12.17 15.76
N ALA A 100 20.32 -12.41 15.20
CA ALA A 100 20.46 -13.08 13.91
C ALA A 100 19.87 -14.50 13.90
N LYS A 101 19.77 -15.17 15.06
CA LYS A 101 19.20 -16.52 15.17
C LYS A 101 17.68 -16.49 15.10
N ALA A 102 17.04 -15.58 15.84
CA ALA A 102 15.59 -15.39 15.79
C ALA A 102 15.16 -14.97 14.38
N PHE A 103 15.88 -14.06 13.77
CA PHE A 103 15.60 -13.61 12.42
C PHE A 103 15.76 -14.72 11.37
N ALA A 104 16.81 -15.54 11.47
CA ALA A 104 17.02 -16.68 10.58
C ALA A 104 15.92 -17.75 10.72
N ALA A 105 15.38 -17.91 11.94
CA ALA A 105 14.28 -18.85 12.20
C ALA A 105 12.94 -18.43 11.56
N MET A 106 12.75 -17.17 11.25
CA MET A 106 11.52 -16.67 10.60
C MET A 106 11.42 -17.03 9.12
N ASP A 107 12.49 -17.54 8.51
CA ASP A 107 12.56 -17.95 7.08
C ASP A 107 11.94 -16.93 6.10
N MET A 108 12.15 -15.65 6.35
CA MET A 108 11.53 -14.56 5.59
C MET A 108 12.16 -14.38 4.21
N THR A 109 11.32 -14.14 3.22
CA THR A 109 11.74 -13.75 1.87
C THR A 109 11.54 -12.25 1.66
N PHE A 110 12.33 -11.66 0.73
CA PHE A 110 12.17 -10.24 0.35
C PHE A 110 11.07 -10.10 -0.69
N SER A 111 9.87 -10.43 -0.26
CA SER A 111 8.67 -10.41 -1.07
C SER A 111 7.48 -9.94 -0.25
N THR A 112 6.44 -9.53 -0.92
CA THR A 112 5.16 -9.13 -0.32
C THR A 112 4.00 -9.64 -1.14
N PRO A 113 2.87 -10.02 -0.54
CA PRO A 113 1.69 -10.36 -1.30
C PRO A 113 1.12 -9.10 -1.96
N SER A 114 0.74 -9.21 -3.24
CA SER A 114 -0.03 -8.18 -3.92
C SER A 114 -1.49 -8.19 -3.47
N ALA A 115 -2.23 -7.12 -3.81
CA ALA A 115 -3.67 -7.08 -3.58
C ALA A 115 -4.44 -8.23 -4.27
N GLY A 116 -3.86 -8.85 -5.29
CA GLY A 116 -4.39 -10.03 -5.97
C GLY A 116 -3.92 -11.36 -5.41
N GLY A 117 -3.19 -11.37 -4.28
CA GLY A 117 -2.66 -12.56 -3.64
C GLY A 117 -1.41 -13.17 -4.32
N GLN A 118 -0.86 -12.51 -5.34
CA GLN A 118 0.38 -12.93 -5.96
C GLN A 118 1.58 -12.45 -5.15
N GLU A 119 2.58 -13.29 -4.98
CA GLU A 119 3.84 -12.89 -4.36
C GLU A 119 4.64 -11.99 -5.31
N ILE A 120 5.02 -10.81 -4.82
CA ILE A 120 5.84 -9.84 -5.55
C ILE A 120 7.19 -9.72 -4.85
N HIS A 121 8.27 -10.01 -5.59
CA HIS A 121 9.62 -9.76 -5.11
C HIS A 121 9.91 -8.25 -5.12
N LEU A 122 10.31 -7.70 -3.97
CA LEU A 122 10.57 -6.26 -3.81
C LEU A 122 11.86 -5.82 -4.51
N SER A 123 12.79 -6.75 -4.77
CA SER A 123 13.99 -6.50 -5.57
C SER A 123 14.53 -7.78 -6.19
N ASN A 124 14.81 -7.76 -7.49
CA ASN A 124 15.44 -8.88 -8.20
C ASN A 124 16.85 -9.20 -7.66
N ARG A 125 17.54 -8.21 -7.10
CA ARG A 125 18.90 -8.38 -6.54
C ARG A 125 18.89 -9.16 -5.21
N TYR A 126 17.79 -9.14 -4.49
CA TYR A 126 17.66 -9.71 -3.14
C TYR A 126 16.62 -10.83 -3.04
N ALA A 127 15.95 -11.19 -4.11
CA ALA A 127 14.91 -12.22 -4.14
C ALA A 127 15.38 -13.59 -3.59
N GLN A 128 16.70 -13.85 -3.62
CA GLN A 128 17.30 -15.09 -3.10
C GLN A 128 18.16 -14.90 -1.84
N LYS A 129 18.34 -13.67 -1.36
CA LYS A 129 19.12 -13.40 -0.14
C LYS A 129 18.19 -13.25 1.05
N LYS A 130 18.12 -14.30 1.87
CA LYS A 130 17.55 -14.22 3.20
C LYS A 130 18.35 -13.18 4.02
N VAL A 131 17.67 -12.30 4.72
CA VAL A 131 18.15 -11.61 5.93
C VAL A 131 18.81 -10.23 5.82
N GLN A 132 19.63 -9.92 4.83
CA GLN A 132 20.36 -8.62 4.83
C GLN A 132 19.54 -7.40 4.37
N VAL A 133 18.29 -7.61 4.03
CA VAL A 133 17.49 -6.65 3.27
C VAL A 133 16.71 -5.68 4.13
N VAL A 134 16.36 -6.06 5.35
CA VAL A 134 15.63 -5.18 6.28
C VAL A 134 16.45 -3.94 6.63
N TYR A 135 17.76 -4.10 6.76
CA TYR A 135 18.68 -2.98 7.01
C TYR A 135 18.69 -1.94 5.86
N ILE A 136 18.61 -2.40 4.62
CA ILE A 136 18.62 -1.54 3.43
C ILE A 136 17.31 -0.77 3.27
N LEU A 137 16.15 -1.38 3.55
CA LEU A 137 14.85 -0.71 3.48
C LEU A 137 14.74 0.45 4.46
N PHE A 138 15.21 0.28 5.69
CA PHE A 138 15.15 1.34 6.70
C PHE A 138 16.16 2.46 6.45
N HIS A 139 17.33 2.17 5.88
CA HIS A 139 18.30 3.21 5.52
C HIS A 139 17.93 3.99 4.25
N GLN A 140 17.15 3.43 3.33
CA GLN A 140 16.64 4.16 2.16
C GLN A 140 15.39 5.00 2.45
N VAL A 141 14.66 4.72 3.54
CA VAL A 141 13.48 5.48 3.97
C VAL A 141 13.83 6.55 5.01
N SER A 142 15.07 6.58 5.51
CA SER A 142 15.53 7.63 6.44
C SER A 142 15.70 8.97 5.69
N PRO A 143 15.12 10.09 6.18
CA PRO A 143 15.09 11.37 5.46
C PRO A 143 16.42 12.11 5.38
N SER A 144 17.56 11.47 5.62
CA SER A 144 18.88 12.12 5.67
C SER A 144 19.54 12.35 4.30
N HIS A 145 18.83 12.17 3.19
CA HIS A 145 19.34 12.50 1.85
C HIS A 145 18.41 13.42 1.03
N ILE A 146 17.70 14.33 1.70
CA ILE A 146 17.11 15.49 1.02
C ILE A 146 17.82 16.71 1.62
N GLY A 147 18.98 17.02 1.07
CA GLY A 147 19.76 18.20 1.43
C GLY A 147 21.15 18.16 0.75
N GLU A 148 21.20 18.53 -0.53
CA GLU A 148 22.12 19.44 -1.21
C GLU A 148 21.76 19.50 -2.69
#